data_d87cac5247883088f50d7ef6c114f4d9
#
_entry.id   d87cac5247883088f50d7ef6c114f4d9
#
_cell.length_a   1.000
_cell.length_b   1.000
_cell.length_c   1.000
_cell.angle_alpha   90.00
_cell.angle_beta   90.00
_cell.angle_gamma   90.00
#
_symmetry.space_group_name_H-M   'P 1'
#
loop_
_entity.id
_entity.type
_entity.pdbx_description
1 polymer ?
#
loop_
_entity_poly.entity_id
_entity_poly.type
_entity_poly.pdbx_seq_one_letter_code
_entity_poly.pdbx_strand_id
1 'polypeptide(L)'
;ALMYVYRPELLKKDLRDHQAREILARYGYGPDVFSSLQNRLMATGGFPHEIGLFIGYPAQDVAGFIDHGGANCILTGCWKVYHDADRARCLFCTYSKCRERMNRLIERGMTLSDILRSA
;
A
#
# COMPACT_ATOMS: atom_id res chain seq x y z
N ALA A 1 -16.41 -0.32 -9.18
CA ALA A 1 -16.04 0.59 -8.09
C ALA A 1 -14.88 0.02 -7.28
N LEU A 2 -14.04 0.90 -6.79
CA LEU A 2 -12.88 0.53 -5.96
C LEU A 2 -13.15 0.96 -4.52
N MET A 3 -12.95 0.03 -3.57
CA MET A 3 -13.12 0.33 -2.15
C MET A 3 -11.77 0.27 -1.46
N TYR A 4 -11.40 1.36 -0.76
CA TYR A 4 -10.19 1.43 0.03
C TYR A 4 -10.52 1.25 1.50
N VAL A 5 -9.94 0.22 2.12
CA VAL A 5 -10.11 -0.09 3.55
C VAL A 5 -8.78 0.12 4.24
N TYR A 6 -8.78 0.86 5.34
CA TYR A 6 -7.55 1.19 6.06
C TYR A 6 -7.79 1.31 7.56
N ARG A 7 -6.69 1.20 8.33
CA ARG A 7 -6.69 1.49 9.76
C ARG A 7 -6.12 2.90 9.94
N PRO A 8 -6.91 3.88 10.44
CA PRO A 8 -6.48 5.28 10.50
C PRO A 8 -5.15 5.50 11.22
N GLU A 9 -4.93 4.82 12.34
CA GLU A 9 -3.71 5.00 13.13
C GLU A 9 -2.47 4.44 12.43
N LEU A 10 -2.60 3.31 11.76
CA LEU A 10 -1.50 2.72 11.00
C LEU A 10 -1.17 3.57 9.78
N LEU A 11 -2.18 4.04 9.07
CA LEU A 11 -1.98 4.91 7.91
C LEU A 11 -1.31 6.22 8.32
N LYS A 12 -1.75 6.83 9.40
CA LYS A 12 -1.09 8.06 9.93
C LYS A 12 0.37 7.82 10.24
N LYS A 13 0.69 6.69 10.88
CA LYS A 13 2.07 6.31 11.19
C LYS A 13 2.90 6.16 9.91
N ASP A 14 2.38 5.44 8.94
CA ASP A 14 3.08 5.18 7.68
C ASP A 14 3.33 6.48 6.90
N LEU A 15 2.35 7.38 6.87
CA LEU A 15 2.46 8.65 6.15
C LEU A 15 3.31 9.70 6.89
N ARG A 16 3.61 9.49 8.18
CA ARG A 16 4.55 10.34 8.93
C ARG A 16 6.02 10.03 8.64
N ASP A 17 6.30 8.87 8.06
CA ASP A 17 7.65 8.51 7.68
C ASP A 17 8.27 9.61 6.80
N HIS A 18 9.53 9.96 7.07
CA HIS A 18 10.21 11.05 6.37
C HIS A 18 10.22 10.84 4.86
N GLN A 19 10.54 9.63 4.42
CA GLN A 19 10.61 9.30 3.01
C GLN A 19 9.22 9.30 2.35
N ALA A 20 8.20 8.82 3.07
CA ALA A 20 6.82 8.89 2.61
C ALA A 20 6.38 10.34 2.42
N ARG A 21 6.71 11.22 3.35
CA ARG A 21 6.40 12.65 3.26
C ARG A 21 7.07 13.31 2.07
N GLU A 22 8.33 12.97 1.79
CA GLU A 22 9.04 13.47 0.62
C GLU A 22 8.36 13.05 -0.69
N ILE A 23 7.94 11.79 -0.78
CA ILE A 23 7.24 11.27 -1.95
C ILE A 23 5.91 12.03 -2.15
N LEU A 24 5.12 12.17 -1.08
CA LEU A 24 3.85 12.87 -1.15
C LEU A 24 4.01 14.33 -1.57
N ALA A 25 5.01 15.02 -1.02
CA ALA A 25 5.32 16.40 -1.40
C ALA A 25 5.71 16.51 -2.88
N ARG A 26 6.48 15.55 -3.38
CA ARG A 26 6.89 15.49 -4.79
C ARG A 26 5.72 15.42 -5.75
N TYR A 27 4.63 14.74 -5.35
CA TYR A 27 3.42 14.61 -6.17
C TYR A 27 2.34 15.63 -5.83
N GLY A 28 2.67 16.65 -5.03
CA GLY A 28 1.77 17.76 -4.75
C GLY A 28 0.66 17.47 -3.74
N TYR A 29 0.84 16.49 -2.87
CA TYR A 29 -0.16 16.19 -1.84
C TYR A 29 -0.26 17.33 -0.83
N GLY A 30 -1.51 17.77 -0.60
CA GLY A 30 -1.83 18.79 0.40
C GLY A 30 -2.18 18.19 1.77
N PRO A 31 -2.67 19.03 2.70
CA PRO A 31 -3.04 18.57 4.05
C PRO A 31 -4.12 17.50 4.06
N ASP A 32 -5.06 17.55 3.15
CA ASP A 32 -6.07 16.51 2.94
C ASP A 32 -5.53 15.47 1.96
N VAL A 33 -4.89 14.43 2.50
CA VAL A 33 -4.24 13.39 1.68
C VAL A 33 -5.24 12.61 0.84
N PHE A 34 -6.47 12.42 1.31
CA PHE A 34 -7.47 11.65 0.56
C PHE A 34 -7.98 12.41 -0.66
N SER A 35 -8.21 13.72 -0.54
CA SER A 35 -8.56 14.55 -1.70
C SER A 35 -7.43 14.56 -2.73
N SER A 36 -6.18 14.68 -2.27
CA SER A 36 -5.02 14.65 -3.15
C SER A 36 -4.90 13.30 -3.85
N LEU A 37 -5.08 12.19 -3.13
CA LEU A 37 -5.06 10.85 -3.71
C LEU A 37 -6.14 10.69 -4.77
N GLN A 38 -7.35 11.13 -4.49
CA GLN A 38 -8.46 11.06 -5.44
C GLN A 38 -8.14 11.81 -6.73
N ASN A 39 -7.59 13.02 -6.61
CA ASN A 39 -7.16 13.80 -7.77
C ASN A 39 -6.07 13.08 -8.57
N ARG A 40 -5.12 12.46 -7.91
CA ARG A 40 -4.07 11.69 -8.56
C ARG A 40 -4.62 10.48 -9.31
N LEU A 41 -5.55 9.74 -8.70
CA LEU A 41 -6.19 8.60 -9.34
C LEU A 41 -6.95 9.03 -10.61
N MET A 42 -7.65 10.15 -10.55
CA MET A 42 -8.36 10.69 -11.71
C MET A 42 -7.41 11.17 -12.81
N ALA A 43 -6.30 11.82 -12.43
CA ALA A 43 -5.35 12.36 -13.39
C ALA A 43 -4.55 11.30 -14.12
N THR A 44 -4.21 10.19 -13.45
CA THR A 44 -3.38 9.11 -14.03
C THR A 44 -4.18 8.07 -14.80
N GLY A 45 -5.49 8.02 -14.62
CA GLY A 45 -6.33 7.01 -15.23
C GLY A 45 -6.09 5.58 -14.70
N GLY A 46 -5.31 5.43 -13.64
CA GLY A 46 -4.96 4.17 -13.00
C GLY A 46 -4.30 4.42 -11.66
N PHE A 47 -3.59 3.44 -11.13
CA PHE A 47 -2.89 3.61 -9.85
C PHE A 47 -1.61 4.42 -10.03
N PRO A 48 -1.46 5.56 -9.34
CA PRO A 48 -0.20 6.29 -9.34
C PRO A 48 0.87 5.52 -8.56
N HIS A 49 2.15 5.80 -8.84
CA HIS A 49 3.27 5.07 -8.22
C HIS A 49 3.29 5.19 -6.68
N GLU A 50 2.84 6.31 -6.15
CA GLU A 50 2.80 6.55 -4.71
C GLU A 50 1.67 5.80 -3.98
N ILE A 51 0.77 5.13 -4.69
CA ILE A 51 -0.34 4.38 -4.07
C ILE A 51 0.16 3.36 -3.04
N GLY A 52 1.36 2.82 -3.24
CA GLY A 52 1.95 1.86 -2.31
C GLY A 52 2.02 2.36 -0.87
N LEU A 53 2.21 3.67 -0.67
CA LEU A 53 2.23 4.27 0.67
C LEU A 53 0.90 4.10 1.40
N PHE A 54 -0.21 4.06 0.67
CA PHE A 54 -1.57 3.94 1.21
C PHE A 54 -1.98 2.50 1.48
N ILE A 55 -1.30 1.54 0.87
CA ILE A 55 -1.62 0.11 1.00
C ILE A 55 -0.55 -0.67 1.76
N GLY A 56 0.32 0.03 2.48
CA GLY A 56 1.24 -0.55 3.44
C GLY A 56 2.58 -1.01 2.88
N TYR A 57 2.96 -0.62 1.67
CA TYR A 57 4.29 -0.92 1.16
C TYR A 57 5.34 -0.08 1.90
N PRO A 58 6.52 -0.63 2.17
CA PRO A 58 7.61 0.16 2.75
C PRO A 58 7.94 1.38 1.89
N ALA A 59 8.10 2.54 2.51
CA ALA A 59 8.35 3.79 1.78
C ALA A 59 9.64 3.70 0.95
N GLN A 60 10.64 2.98 1.42
CA GLN A 60 11.89 2.78 0.68
C GLN A 60 11.67 2.01 -0.63
N ASP A 61 10.75 1.05 -0.65
CA ASP A 61 10.42 0.30 -1.85
C ASP A 61 9.60 1.14 -2.82
N VAL A 62 8.69 1.95 -2.31
CA VAL A 62 7.94 2.91 -3.14
C VAL A 62 8.90 3.91 -3.79
N ALA A 63 9.82 4.47 -3.02
CA ALA A 63 10.85 5.38 -3.52
C ALA A 63 11.73 4.71 -4.59
N GLY A 64 12.18 3.48 -4.33
CA GLY A 64 13.00 2.73 -5.26
C GLY A 64 12.27 2.47 -6.59
N PHE A 65 11.00 2.12 -6.52
CA PHE A 65 10.19 1.92 -7.72
C PHE A 65 10.09 3.21 -8.55
N ILE A 66 9.85 4.33 -7.90
CA ILE A 66 9.77 5.64 -8.58
C ILE A 66 11.10 6.00 -9.21
N ASP A 67 12.19 5.86 -8.45
CA ASP A 67 13.53 6.26 -8.90
C ASP A 67 14.06 5.40 -10.05
N HIS A 68 13.71 4.13 -10.08
CA HIS A 68 14.19 3.16 -11.08
C HIS A 68 13.13 2.81 -12.14
N GLY A 69 11.96 3.43 -12.11
CA GLY A 69 10.90 3.11 -13.06
C GLY A 69 10.47 1.64 -13.03
N GLY A 70 10.58 1.00 -11.86
CA GLY A 70 10.28 -0.41 -11.68
C GLY A 70 11.38 -1.38 -12.07
N ALA A 71 12.54 -0.89 -12.53
CA ALA A 71 13.70 -1.71 -12.85
C ALA A 71 14.64 -1.86 -11.65
N ASN A 72 15.59 -2.79 -11.76
CA ASN A 72 16.68 -2.98 -10.79
C ASN A 72 16.23 -3.37 -9.37
N CYS A 73 15.06 -3.95 -9.22
CA CYS A 73 14.62 -4.46 -7.92
C CYS A 73 15.44 -5.68 -7.50
N ILE A 74 15.61 -5.86 -6.18
CA ILE A 74 16.35 -6.98 -5.62
C ILE A 74 15.48 -8.22 -5.40
N LEU A 75 14.16 -8.05 -5.38
CA LEU A 75 13.19 -9.13 -5.20
C LEU A 75 11.85 -8.66 -5.74
N THR A 76 11.10 -9.56 -6.35
CA THR A 76 9.73 -9.31 -6.80
C THR A 76 8.77 -10.25 -6.06
N GLY A 77 7.74 -9.68 -5.45
CA GLY A 77 6.67 -10.42 -4.78
C GLY A 77 5.37 -9.65 -4.92
N CYS A 78 4.70 -9.37 -3.80
CA CYS A 78 3.50 -8.52 -3.81
C CYS A 78 3.81 -7.10 -4.33
N TRP A 79 5.04 -6.66 -4.17
CA TRP A 79 5.57 -5.44 -4.77
C TRP A 79 7.05 -5.66 -5.14
N LYS A 80 7.63 -4.70 -5.84
CA LYS A 80 9.07 -4.73 -6.16
C LYS A 80 9.88 -4.17 -5.01
N VAL A 81 10.82 -4.95 -4.51
CA VAL A 81 11.60 -4.67 -3.32
C VAL A 81 12.94 -4.05 -3.70
N TYR A 82 13.32 -2.98 -3.01
CA TYR A 82 14.58 -2.26 -3.21
C TYR A 82 15.42 -2.20 -1.95
N HIS A 83 14.88 -2.61 -0.82
CA HIS A 83 15.55 -2.55 0.47
C HIS A 83 15.05 -3.67 1.38
N ASP A 84 15.97 -4.30 2.14
CA ASP A 84 15.66 -5.32 3.15
C ASP A 84 14.78 -6.46 2.61
N ALA A 85 15.36 -7.28 1.74
CA ALA A 85 14.66 -8.40 1.11
C ALA A 85 14.13 -9.42 2.14
N ASP A 86 14.84 -9.65 3.23
CA ASP A 86 14.40 -10.61 4.25
C ASP A 86 13.13 -10.14 4.96
N ARG A 87 13.07 -8.86 5.32
CA ARG A 87 11.85 -8.26 5.88
C ARG A 87 10.69 -8.34 4.88
N ALA A 88 10.96 -8.06 3.61
CA ALA A 88 9.95 -8.15 2.56
C ALA A 88 9.40 -9.56 2.42
N ARG A 89 10.25 -10.59 2.45
CA ARG A 89 9.79 -11.99 2.41
C ARG A 89 8.88 -12.32 3.57
N CYS A 90 9.21 -11.85 4.78
CA CYS A 90 8.35 -12.02 5.95
C CYS A 90 7.00 -11.35 5.78
N LEU A 91 6.97 -10.12 5.26
CA LEU A 91 5.73 -9.39 4.98
C LEU A 91 4.89 -10.09 3.91
N PHE A 92 5.52 -10.58 2.84
CA PHE A 92 4.81 -11.34 1.79
C PHE A 92 4.15 -12.59 2.36
N CYS A 93 4.86 -13.31 3.24
CA CYS A 93 4.31 -14.49 3.90
C CYS A 93 3.10 -14.12 4.77
N THR A 94 3.19 -13.05 5.54
CA THR A 94 2.11 -12.56 6.38
C THR A 94 0.89 -12.17 5.54
N TYR A 95 1.09 -11.43 4.47
CA TYR A 95 -0.01 -11.00 3.59
C TYR A 95 -0.66 -12.19 2.88
N SER A 96 0.12 -13.16 2.47
CA SER A 96 -0.40 -14.39 1.86
C SER A 96 -1.31 -15.14 2.82
N LYS A 97 -0.89 -15.29 4.08
CA LYS A 97 -1.70 -15.95 5.13
C LYS A 97 -2.99 -15.18 5.42
N CYS A 98 -2.92 -13.85 5.47
CA CYS A 98 -4.10 -13.01 5.67
C CYS A 98 -5.09 -13.15 4.51
N ARG A 99 -4.58 -13.18 3.28
CA ARG A 99 -5.42 -13.36 2.09
C ARG A 99 -6.11 -14.72 2.10
N GLU A 100 -5.38 -15.78 2.41
CA GLU A 100 -5.94 -17.12 2.50
C GLU A 100 -7.04 -17.20 3.58
N ARG A 101 -6.81 -16.60 4.75
CA ARG A 101 -7.80 -16.53 5.82
C ARG A 101 -9.06 -15.78 5.37
N MET A 102 -8.89 -14.63 4.72
CA MET A 102 -10.00 -13.85 4.21
C MET A 102 -10.81 -14.63 3.19
N ASN A 103 -10.14 -15.32 2.26
CA ASN A 103 -10.81 -16.14 1.26
C ASN A 103 -11.62 -17.28 1.90
N ARG A 104 -11.07 -17.92 2.92
CA ARG A 104 -11.81 -18.95 3.65
C ARG A 104 -13.07 -18.43 4.35
N LEU A 105 -12.99 -17.24 4.94
CA LEU A 105 -14.13 -16.60 5.59
C LEU A 105 -15.23 -16.24 4.57
N ILE A 106 -14.82 -15.72 3.42
CA ILE A 106 -15.76 -15.40 2.31
C ILE A 106 -16.43 -16.67 1.81
N GLU A 107 -15.68 -17.76 1.62
CA GLU A 107 -16.22 -19.06 1.19
C GLU A 107 -17.24 -19.62 2.18
N ARG A 108 -17.11 -19.30 3.48
CA ARG A 108 -18.05 -19.68 4.53
C ARG A 108 -19.29 -18.80 4.58
N GLY A 109 -19.41 -17.82 3.66
CA GLY A 109 -20.56 -16.94 3.57
C GLY A 109 -20.46 -15.66 4.39
N MET A 110 -19.31 -15.34 4.97
CA MET A 110 -19.13 -14.08 5.69
C MET A 110 -19.04 -12.93 4.70
N THR A 111 -19.73 -11.83 5.01
CA THR A 111 -19.62 -10.59 4.23
C THR A 111 -18.34 -9.83 4.59
N LEU A 112 -17.92 -8.93 3.72
CA LEU A 112 -16.77 -8.06 4.01
C LEU A 112 -16.98 -7.26 5.30
N SER A 113 -18.19 -6.75 5.52
CA SER A 113 -18.54 -6.04 6.76
C SER A 113 -18.35 -6.90 8.00
N ASP A 114 -18.75 -8.18 7.94
CA ASP A 114 -18.56 -9.13 9.06
C ASP A 114 -17.09 -9.33 9.37
N ILE A 115 -16.27 -9.52 8.34
CA ILE A 115 -14.82 -9.72 8.47
C ILE A 115 -14.16 -8.48 9.09
N LEU A 116 -14.52 -7.29 8.62
CA LEU A 116 -13.95 -6.04 9.12
C LEU A 116 -14.32 -5.77 10.58
N ARG A 117 -15.52 -6.16 11.01
CA ARG A 117 -15.95 -6.01 12.41
C ARG A 117 -15.23 -6.96 13.35
N SER A 118 -14.81 -8.12 12.87
CA SER A 118 -14.11 -9.13 13.68
C SER A 118 -12.60 -8.89 13.75
N ALA A 119 -12.08 -7.96 12.98
CA ALA A 119 -10.64 -7.69 12.90
C ALA A 119 -10.12 -6.77 14.01
#